data_5d3ebf71ee18e29609ec0a04ff72988d
#
_entry.id   5d3ebf71ee18e29609ec0a04ff72988d
#
_cell.length_a   1.000
_cell.length_b   1.000
_cell.length_c   1.000
_cell.angle_alpha   90.00
_cell.angle_beta   90.00
_cell.angle_gamma   90.00
#
_symmetry.space_group_name_H-M   'P 1'
#
loop_
_entity.id
_entity.type
_entity.pdbx_description
1 polymer ?
#
loop_
_entity_poly.entity_id
_entity_poly.type
_entity_poly.pdbx_seq_one_letter_code
_entity_poly.pdbx_strand_id
1 'polypeptide(L)'
;MNVDPNNIVIGAGAQLLDTMLVQLLGADRVYAVEDPGYLRLTRIYQAMGCKVRHIPLDDEGVDLSTLQKSGTDVLHLMPSHQYPTGLVTSIARRYALLSWAAEQPGRYLIEDDFDCEFRLAGKPIPALASIDAAQSVIYTNTFSKSLSSALRLAYMVLPDELMERFRHNLGFYASSVSSVDQVALARLLESGDYERHVNRVRVRAREARDGLAALVRKAFPAGEVSIEHADAGLYCTVVAERGVGGSSFVRALTRSSIPFIDVSDCYWCADGASVPENSTQILVQYDDLSPKVLNTLELQLMGGTLQSK
;
A
#
# COMPACT_ATOMS: atom_id res chain seq x y z
N MET A 1 -17.00 7.95 1.81
CA MET A 1 -16.71 9.19 1.07
C MET A 1 -17.92 9.45 0.15
N ASN A 2 -18.47 10.66 0.18
CA ASN A 2 -19.50 11.07 -0.79
C ASN A 2 -18.77 11.80 -1.94
N VAL A 3 -18.83 11.25 -3.15
CA VAL A 3 -18.08 11.73 -4.31
C VAL A 3 -19.04 12.01 -5.45
N ASP A 4 -18.84 13.12 -6.15
CA ASP A 4 -19.52 13.35 -7.42
C ASP A 4 -19.00 12.32 -8.45
N PRO A 5 -19.87 11.49 -9.06
CA PRO A 5 -19.46 10.55 -10.10
C PRO A 5 -18.70 11.22 -11.26
N ASN A 6 -18.98 12.50 -11.51
CA ASN A 6 -18.29 13.26 -12.54
C ASN A 6 -16.80 13.56 -12.22
N ASN A 7 -16.37 13.35 -10.98
CA ASN A 7 -14.99 13.53 -10.55
C ASN A 7 -14.19 12.23 -10.57
N ILE A 8 -14.77 11.15 -11.09
CA ILE A 8 -14.12 9.85 -11.17
C ILE A 8 -13.55 9.62 -12.57
N VAL A 9 -12.26 9.27 -12.62
CA VAL A 9 -11.57 8.83 -13.84
C VAL A 9 -11.21 7.35 -13.71
N ILE A 10 -11.61 6.55 -14.68
CA ILE A 10 -11.34 5.10 -14.73
C ILE A 10 -10.16 4.85 -15.65
N GLY A 11 -9.20 4.02 -15.21
CA GLY A 11 -8.00 3.68 -15.96
C GLY A 11 -7.61 2.21 -15.90
N ALA A 12 -6.84 1.76 -16.91
CA ALA A 12 -6.33 0.39 -17.02
C ALA A 12 -5.21 0.10 -16.01
N GLY A 13 -5.53 0.21 -14.71
CA GLY A 13 -4.65 0.02 -13.57
C GLY A 13 -4.01 1.32 -13.08
N ALA A 14 -3.58 1.32 -11.81
CA ALA A 14 -3.05 2.51 -11.13
C ALA A 14 -1.87 3.15 -11.87
N GLN A 15 -0.95 2.36 -12.44
CA GLN A 15 0.23 2.89 -13.14
C GLN A 15 -0.11 3.80 -14.33
N LEU A 16 -1.21 3.53 -15.04
CA LEU A 16 -1.67 4.43 -16.10
C LEU A 16 -2.19 5.73 -15.50
N LEU A 17 -2.95 5.63 -14.40
CA LEU A 17 -3.46 6.81 -13.69
C LEU A 17 -2.31 7.66 -13.15
N ASP A 18 -1.26 7.05 -12.58
CA ASP A 18 -0.05 7.76 -12.14
C ASP A 18 0.60 8.54 -13.29
N THR A 19 0.68 7.92 -14.48
CA THR A 19 1.21 8.58 -15.68
C THR A 19 0.31 9.76 -16.11
N MET A 20 -1.01 9.60 -16.07
CA MET A 20 -1.96 10.67 -16.38
C MET A 20 -1.90 11.81 -15.35
N LEU A 21 -1.66 11.49 -14.06
CA LEU A 21 -1.47 12.49 -13.03
C LEU A 21 -0.22 13.35 -13.29
N VAL A 22 0.89 12.77 -13.74
CA VAL A 22 2.07 13.56 -14.15
C VAL A 22 1.75 14.49 -15.33
N GLN A 23 0.99 14.01 -16.32
CA GLN A 23 0.56 14.85 -17.43
C GLN A 23 -0.38 15.98 -16.98
N LEU A 24 -1.21 15.76 -15.98
CA LEU A 24 -2.15 16.72 -15.44
C LEU A 24 -1.48 17.76 -14.56
N LEU A 25 -0.60 17.33 -13.66
CA LEU A 25 0.03 18.15 -12.64
C LEU A 25 1.28 18.90 -13.17
N GLY A 26 2.05 18.26 -14.05
CA GLY A 26 3.31 18.72 -14.61
C GLY A 26 4.52 17.89 -14.18
N ALA A 27 5.44 17.62 -15.11
CA ALA A 27 6.68 16.88 -14.84
C ALA A 27 7.76 17.79 -14.21
N ASP A 28 7.61 19.08 -14.24
CA ASP A 28 8.50 20.08 -13.65
C ASP A 28 8.37 20.20 -12.12
N ARG A 29 7.32 19.61 -11.56
CA ARG A 29 7.08 19.54 -10.12
C ARG A 29 8.01 18.53 -9.43
N VAL A 30 8.21 18.74 -8.13
CA VAL A 30 8.93 17.81 -7.27
C VAL A 30 7.93 16.83 -6.67
N TYR A 31 8.03 15.58 -7.09
CA TYR A 31 7.24 14.47 -6.53
C TYR A 31 7.98 13.84 -5.36
N ALA A 32 7.25 13.42 -4.35
CA ALA A 32 7.78 12.63 -3.24
C ALA A 32 7.03 11.31 -3.11
N VAL A 33 7.75 10.28 -2.66
CA VAL A 33 7.24 8.96 -2.33
C VAL A 33 7.75 8.54 -0.97
N GLU A 34 7.08 7.58 -0.34
CA GLU A 34 7.49 6.97 0.92
C GLU A 34 8.77 6.14 0.76
N ASP A 35 9.62 6.08 1.81
CA ASP A 35 10.84 5.27 1.86
C ASP A 35 10.99 4.60 3.24
N PRO A 36 10.91 3.25 3.36
CA PRO A 36 10.74 2.30 2.25
C PRO A 36 9.37 2.43 1.58
N GLY A 37 9.31 2.07 0.29
CA GLY A 37 8.09 2.27 -0.48
C GLY A 37 7.99 1.39 -1.72
N TYR A 38 6.98 1.65 -2.51
CA TYR A 38 6.77 0.96 -3.78
C TYR A 38 7.67 1.55 -4.87
N LEU A 39 8.89 1.01 -5.02
CA LEU A 39 9.94 1.54 -5.89
C LEU A 39 9.51 1.72 -7.36
N ARG A 40 8.44 1.07 -7.78
CA ARG A 40 7.90 1.24 -9.13
C ARG A 40 7.33 2.64 -9.35
N LEU A 41 6.80 3.30 -8.32
CA LEU A 41 6.36 4.70 -8.39
C LEU A 41 7.54 5.63 -8.72
N THR A 42 8.66 5.46 -8.03
CA THR A 42 9.89 6.21 -8.33
C THR A 42 10.27 6.09 -9.81
N ARG A 43 10.25 4.85 -10.32
CA ARG A 43 10.62 4.58 -11.72
C ARG A 43 9.63 5.19 -12.72
N ILE A 44 8.33 5.17 -12.40
CA ILE A 44 7.29 5.80 -13.23
C ILE A 44 7.53 7.32 -13.30
N TYR A 45 7.68 7.96 -12.16
CA TYR A 45 7.89 9.40 -12.10
C TYR A 45 9.20 9.83 -12.76
N GLN A 46 10.29 9.09 -12.54
CA GLN A 46 11.58 9.35 -13.21
C GLN A 46 11.49 9.16 -14.74
N ALA A 47 10.78 8.11 -15.20
CA ALA A 47 10.57 7.88 -16.62
C ALA A 47 9.75 9.00 -17.31
N MET A 48 8.91 9.69 -16.54
CA MET A 48 8.16 10.88 -16.98
C MET A 48 8.96 12.19 -16.87
N GLY A 49 10.23 12.13 -16.42
CA GLY A 49 11.10 13.29 -16.28
C GLY A 49 10.94 14.05 -14.96
N CYS A 50 10.17 13.53 -14.01
CA CYS A 50 9.95 14.18 -12.73
C CYS A 50 11.19 14.08 -11.82
N LYS A 51 11.38 15.12 -11.00
CA LYS A 51 12.27 15.06 -9.86
C LYS A 51 11.58 14.33 -8.72
N VAL A 52 12.19 13.26 -8.20
CA VAL A 52 11.62 12.44 -7.13
C VAL A 52 12.41 12.60 -5.83
N ARG A 53 11.70 12.73 -4.71
CA ARG A 53 12.22 12.71 -3.35
C ARG A 53 11.71 11.47 -2.63
N HIS A 54 12.54 10.90 -1.76
CA HIS A 54 12.19 9.77 -0.92
C HIS A 54 12.08 10.27 0.50
N ILE A 55 10.90 10.15 1.10
CA ILE A 55 10.62 10.67 2.44
C ILE A 55 10.55 9.49 3.40
N PRO A 56 11.41 9.46 4.44
CA PRO A 56 11.42 8.38 5.41
C PRO A 56 10.10 8.34 6.19
N LEU A 57 9.84 7.18 6.76
CA LEU A 57 8.72 6.94 7.66
C LEU A 57 9.19 7.00 9.11
N ASP A 58 8.30 7.47 9.98
CA ASP A 58 8.36 7.27 11.42
C ASP A 58 7.21 6.36 11.88
N ASP A 59 7.00 6.21 13.18
CA ASP A 59 5.96 5.33 13.75
C ASP A 59 4.51 5.75 13.41
N GLU A 60 4.30 6.94 12.88
CA GLU A 60 2.98 7.48 12.51
C GLU A 60 2.75 7.60 11.00
N GLY A 61 3.75 7.41 10.17
CA GLY A 61 3.73 7.55 8.71
C GLY A 61 4.87 8.39 8.18
N VAL A 62 4.63 9.13 7.10
CA VAL A 62 5.62 10.01 6.46
C VAL A 62 6.20 11.01 7.47
N ASP A 63 7.53 11.10 7.58
CA ASP A 63 8.21 12.08 8.44
C ASP A 63 7.97 13.51 7.95
N LEU A 64 7.22 14.27 8.75
CA LEU A 64 6.83 15.64 8.42
C LEU A 64 8.01 16.60 8.37
N SER A 65 9.03 16.38 9.20
CA SER A 65 10.18 17.27 9.28
C SER A 65 11.02 17.22 8.02
N THR A 66 11.18 16.04 7.47
CA THR A 66 11.85 15.82 6.18
C THR A 66 10.98 16.30 5.02
N LEU A 67 9.66 16.02 5.05
CA LEU A 67 8.73 16.46 4.02
C LEU A 67 8.74 18.00 3.87
N GLN A 68 8.67 18.73 4.98
CA GLN A 68 8.67 20.20 4.99
C GLN A 68 9.93 20.81 4.37
N LYS A 69 11.09 20.13 4.52
CA LYS A 69 12.39 20.60 4.01
C LYS A 69 12.69 20.12 2.59
N SER A 70 11.92 19.18 2.07
CA SER A 70 12.20 18.49 0.80
C SER A 70 11.98 19.34 -0.45
N GLY A 71 11.20 20.42 -0.36
CA GLY A 71 10.73 21.19 -1.51
C GLY A 71 9.73 20.43 -2.39
N THR A 72 8.98 19.51 -1.79
CA THR A 72 7.97 18.67 -2.46
C THR A 72 6.73 19.48 -2.82
N ASP A 73 6.22 19.25 -4.03
CA ASP A 73 4.94 19.78 -4.51
C ASP A 73 3.83 18.73 -4.46
N VAL A 74 4.17 17.47 -4.72
CA VAL A 74 3.21 16.35 -4.80
C VAL A 74 3.75 15.18 -3.98
N LEU A 75 3.02 14.77 -2.94
CA LEU A 75 3.35 13.60 -2.14
C LEU A 75 2.42 12.44 -2.48
N HIS A 76 3.00 11.32 -2.93
CA HIS A 76 2.28 10.05 -3.12
C HIS A 76 2.52 9.14 -1.92
N LEU A 77 1.45 8.72 -1.25
CA LEU A 77 1.52 7.93 -0.01
C LEU A 77 0.39 6.90 0.08
N MET A 78 0.60 5.87 0.91
CA MET A 78 -0.34 4.78 1.17
C MET A 78 -0.80 4.78 2.63
N PRO A 79 -1.67 5.73 3.05
CA PRO A 79 -1.91 5.99 4.46
C PRO A 79 -2.78 4.96 5.18
N SER A 80 -3.54 4.15 4.44
CA SER A 80 -4.43 3.14 5.01
C SER A 80 -3.73 1.82 5.30
N HIS A 81 -2.67 1.52 4.53
CA HIS A 81 -1.85 0.34 4.67
C HIS A 81 -0.58 0.52 3.84
N GLN A 82 0.46 1.10 4.46
CA GLN A 82 1.69 1.46 3.80
C GLN A 82 2.45 0.23 3.28
N TYR A 83 2.85 0.27 2.02
CA TYR A 83 3.68 -0.77 1.42
C TYR A 83 5.16 -0.36 1.49
N PRO A 84 6.08 -1.21 2.02
CA PRO A 84 5.86 -2.61 2.43
C PRO A 84 5.63 -2.81 3.94
N THR A 85 5.67 -1.76 4.76
CA THR A 85 5.72 -1.88 6.23
C THR A 85 4.39 -2.33 6.86
N GLY A 86 3.27 -2.09 6.17
CA GLY A 86 1.93 -2.31 6.72
C GLY A 86 1.49 -1.22 7.71
N LEU A 87 2.30 -0.18 7.91
CA LEU A 87 1.98 0.93 8.80
C LEU A 87 0.67 1.61 8.39
N VAL A 88 -0.17 1.93 9.35
CA VAL A 88 -1.38 2.71 9.15
C VAL A 88 -1.13 4.13 9.66
N THR A 89 -1.14 5.10 8.77
CA THR A 89 -0.93 6.51 9.13
C THR A 89 -1.98 6.97 10.13
N SER A 90 -1.52 7.51 11.26
CA SER A 90 -2.38 7.97 12.36
C SER A 90 -3.30 9.11 11.92
N ILE A 91 -4.44 9.29 12.62
CA ILE A 91 -5.35 10.40 12.31
C ILE A 91 -4.68 11.75 12.52
N ALA A 92 -3.82 11.88 13.53
CA ALA A 92 -3.06 13.09 13.79
C ALA A 92 -2.13 13.43 12.61
N ARG A 93 -1.41 12.42 12.09
CA ARG A 93 -0.54 12.57 10.94
C ARG A 93 -1.33 12.92 9.67
N ARG A 94 -2.51 12.33 9.48
CA ARG A 94 -3.40 12.67 8.33
C ARG A 94 -3.77 14.16 8.35
N TYR A 95 -4.17 14.72 9.49
CA TYR A 95 -4.45 16.15 9.62
C TYR A 95 -3.20 17.02 9.39
N ALA A 96 -2.05 16.61 9.87
CA ALA A 96 -0.80 17.33 9.64
C ALA A 96 -0.39 17.35 8.16
N LEU A 97 -0.59 16.25 7.44
CA LEU A 97 -0.36 16.17 5.99
C LEU A 97 -1.33 17.05 5.20
N LEU A 98 -2.62 17.07 5.57
CA LEU A 98 -3.61 17.99 4.97
C LEU A 98 -3.24 19.46 5.22
N SER A 99 -2.79 19.79 6.44
CA SER A 99 -2.30 21.13 6.76
C SER A 99 -1.10 21.51 5.89
N TRP A 100 -0.12 20.59 5.76
CA TRP A 100 1.04 20.80 4.89
C TRP A 100 0.64 21.06 3.42
N ALA A 101 -0.34 20.33 2.90
CA ALA A 101 -0.82 20.56 1.54
C ALA A 101 -1.52 21.91 1.40
N ALA A 102 -2.33 22.31 2.39
CA ALA A 102 -3.07 23.56 2.39
C ALA A 102 -2.20 24.81 2.59
N GLU A 103 -0.99 24.67 3.17
CA GLU A 103 -0.06 25.81 3.38
C GLU A 103 0.42 26.48 2.09
N GLN A 104 0.46 25.73 0.98
CA GLN A 104 0.93 26.24 -0.29
C GLN A 104 0.00 25.83 -1.43
N PRO A 105 -0.62 26.78 -2.14
CA PRO A 105 -1.43 26.49 -3.32
C PRO A 105 -0.67 25.67 -4.36
N GLY A 106 -1.33 24.66 -4.89
CA GLY A 106 -0.74 23.76 -5.88
C GLY A 106 0.03 22.56 -5.29
N ARG A 107 0.14 22.42 -3.97
CA ARG A 107 0.54 21.15 -3.36
C ARG A 107 -0.60 20.14 -3.42
N TYR A 108 -0.26 18.90 -3.67
CA TYR A 108 -1.22 17.79 -3.71
C TYR A 108 -0.73 16.58 -2.95
N LEU A 109 -1.67 15.85 -2.35
CA LEU A 109 -1.48 14.50 -1.82
C LEU A 109 -2.13 13.51 -2.78
N ILE A 110 -1.41 12.48 -3.21
CA ILE A 110 -1.97 11.34 -3.92
C ILE A 110 -2.11 10.23 -2.88
N GLU A 111 -3.35 9.95 -2.48
CA GLU A 111 -3.70 8.88 -1.55
C GLU A 111 -3.93 7.61 -2.35
N ASP A 112 -2.98 6.66 -2.29
CA ASP A 112 -3.11 5.33 -2.91
C ASP A 112 -3.66 4.32 -1.90
N ASP A 113 -4.92 3.94 -2.08
CA ASP A 113 -5.69 3.16 -1.12
C ASP A 113 -5.98 1.75 -1.68
N PHE A 114 -4.93 1.07 -2.13
CA PHE A 114 -4.96 -0.13 -2.98
C PHE A 114 -5.58 -1.39 -2.35
N ASP A 115 -5.73 -1.47 -1.02
CA ASP A 115 -6.29 -2.63 -0.32
C ASP A 115 -7.13 -2.26 0.93
N CYS A 116 -7.66 -1.04 0.99
CA CYS A 116 -8.42 -0.50 2.11
C CYS A 116 -9.69 -1.29 2.47
N GLU A 117 -10.22 -2.06 1.53
CA GLU A 117 -11.37 -2.94 1.77
C GLU A 117 -11.05 -4.03 2.80
N PHE A 118 -9.77 -4.36 3.01
CA PHE A 118 -9.34 -5.49 3.83
C PHE A 118 -8.89 -5.10 5.24
N ARG A 119 -9.67 -4.26 5.92
CA ARG A 119 -9.42 -4.03 7.34
C ARG A 119 -9.85 -5.26 8.15
N LEU A 120 -8.90 -5.86 8.86
CA LEU A 120 -9.11 -7.13 9.59
C LEU A 120 -9.51 -6.89 11.05
N ALA A 121 -9.07 -5.79 11.67
CA ALA A 121 -9.42 -5.42 13.04
C ALA A 121 -9.50 -3.90 13.22
N GLY A 122 -10.07 -3.46 14.34
CA GLY A 122 -10.20 -2.04 14.71
C GLY A 122 -11.25 -1.27 13.89
N LYS A 123 -11.40 0.03 14.23
CA LYS A 123 -12.29 0.93 13.48
C LYS A 123 -11.57 1.50 12.25
N PRO A 124 -12.26 1.68 11.12
CA PRO A 124 -11.68 2.36 9.97
C PRO A 124 -11.22 3.77 10.33
N ILE A 125 -10.02 4.16 9.86
CA ILE A 125 -9.59 5.55 9.89
C ILE A 125 -10.11 6.20 8.59
N PRO A 126 -10.72 7.39 8.65
CA PRO A 126 -11.22 8.07 7.46
C PRO A 126 -10.09 8.31 6.43
N ALA A 127 -10.35 8.07 5.15
CA ALA A 127 -9.42 8.43 4.08
C ALA A 127 -9.08 9.92 4.12
N LEU A 128 -7.88 10.31 3.69
CA LEU A 128 -7.48 11.72 3.59
C LEU A 128 -8.48 12.51 2.74
N ALA A 129 -8.84 11.96 1.57
CA ALA A 129 -9.82 12.57 0.69
C ALA A 129 -11.20 12.77 1.34
N SER A 130 -11.58 11.97 2.36
CA SER A 130 -12.86 12.11 3.03
C SER A 130 -12.92 13.22 4.08
N ILE A 131 -11.78 13.70 4.52
CA ILE A 131 -11.61 14.75 5.55
C ILE A 131 -10.89 16.00 4.99
N ASP A 132 -10.58 16.00 3.70
CA ASP A 132 -9.94 17.12 3.01
C ASP A 132 -10.95 18.23 2.69
N ALA A 133 -10.82 19.37 3.34
CA ALA A 133 -11.62 20.57 3.08
C ALA A 133 -10.98 21.50 2.02
N ALA A 134 -9.69 21.31 1.73
CA ALA A 134 -8.91 22.17 0.83
C ALA A 134 -8.89 21.68 -0.62
N GLN A 135 -9.50 20.53 -0.91
CA GLN A 135 -9.47 19.89 -2.24
C GLN A 135 -8.03 19.70 -2.78
N SER A 136 -7.15 19.25 -1.89
CA SER A 136 -5.73 19.00 -2.17
C SER A 136 -5.40 17.52 -2.32
N VAL A 137 -6.37 16.62 -2.07
CA VAL A 137 -6.17 15.16 -2.12
C VAL A 137 -6.74 14.59 -3.41
N ILE A 138 -5.88 13.88 -4.14
CA ILE A 138 -6.23 13.01 -5.25
C ILE A 138 -6.32 11.60 -4.67
N TYR A 139 -7.50 10.99 -4.71
CA TYR A 139 -7.70 9.63 -4.22
C TYR A 139 -7.54 8.62 -5.35
N THR A 140 -6.77 7.57 -5.15
CA THR A 140 -6.60 6.48 -6.12
C THR A 140 -6.90 5.14 -5.46
N ASN A 141 -7.53 4.23 -6.22
CA ASN A 141 -7.78 2.87 -5.77
C ASN A 141 -7.80 1.90 -6.96
N THR A 142 -7.67 0.61 -6.69
CA THR A 142 -7.61 -0.45 -7.70
C THR A 142 -8.38 -1.69 -7.28
N PHE A 143 -9.03 -2.35 -8.23
CA PHE A 143 -9.66 -3.66 -8.01
C PHE A 143 -8.68 -4.84 -8.13
N SER A 144 -7.38 -4.56 -8.32
CA SER A 144 -6.36 -5.59 -8.52
C SER A 144 -6.17 -6.52 -7.30
N LYS A 145 -6.37 -6.00 -6.09
CA LYS A 145 -6.26 -6.77 -4.85
C LYS A 145 -7.59 -7.38 -4.43
N SER A 146 -8.69 -6.67 -4.65
CA SER A 146 -10.01 -7.12 -4.23
C SER A 146 -10.65 -8.12 -5.20
N LEU A 147 -10.32 -8.08 -6.48
CA LEU A 147 -10.85 -9.02 -7.49
C LEU A 147 -9.74 -9.81 -8.17
N SER A 148 -8.99 -9.16 -9.06
CA SER A 148 -7.88 -9.79 -9.78
C SER A 148 -6.96 -8.75 -10.40
N SER A 149 -5.65 -9.01 -10.33
CA SER A 149 -4.66 -8.19 -11.04
C SER A 149 -4.80 -8.25 -12.59
N ALA A 150 -5.45 -9.29 -13.11
CA ALA A 150 -5.73 -9.44 -14.54
C ALA A 150 -6.83 -8.49 -15.04
N LEU A 151 -7.73 -8.04 -14.17
CA LEU A 151 -8.82 -7.13 -14.54
C LEU A 151 -8.31 -5.75 -14.99
N ARG A 152 -7.15 -5.33 -14.49
CA ARG A 152 -6.52 -4.04 -14.83
C ARG A 152 -7.47 -2.84 -14.73
N LEU A 153 -8.28 -2.78 -13.67
CA LEU A 153 -9.21 -1.70 -13.43
C LEU A 153 -8.83 -0.95 -12.15
N ALA A 154 -8.62 0.34 -12.31
CA ALA A 154 -8.36 1.29 -11.24
C ALA A 154 -9.18 2.57 -11.48
N TYR A 155 -9.31 3.39 -10.47
CA TYR A 155 -9.94 4.69 -10.60
C TYR A 155 -9.23 5.72 -9.74
N MET A 156 -9.36 6.98 -10.12
CA MET A 156 -8.97 8.12 -9.30
C MET A 156 -10.15 9.09 -9.15
N VAL A 157 -10.19 9.74 -8.01
CA VAL A 157 -11.13 10.82 -7.71
C VAL A 157 -10.34 12.10 -7.67
N LEU A 158 -10.66 13.03 -8.53
CA LEU A 158 -9.99 14.31 -8.64
C LEU A 158 -10.77 15.39 -7.89
N PRO A 159 -10.10 16.32 -7.21
CA PRO A 159 -10.68 17.59 -6.81
C PRO A 159 -11.33 18.34 -7.98
N ASP A 160 -12.34 19.16 -7.71
CA ASP A 160 -13.16 19.80 -8.75
C ASP A 160 -12.31 20.58 -9.77
N GLU A 161 -11.39 21.42 -9.29
CA GLU A 161 -10.51 22.21 -10.17
C GLU A 161 -9.59 21.31 -11.02
N LEU A 162 -9.06 20.22 -10.43
CA LEU A 162 -8.24 19.28 -11.19
C LEU A 162 -9.06 18.50 -12.21
N MET A 163 -10.34 18.20 -11.92
CA MET A 163 -11.21 17.55 -12.88
C MET A 163 -11.54 18.44 -14.07
N GLU A 164 -11.75 19.75 -13.85
CA GLU A 164 -11.92 20.70 -14.95
C GLU A 164 -10.67 20.77 -15.83
N ARG A 165 -9.48 20.84 -15.21
CA ARG A 165 -8.21 20.79 -15.92
C ARG A 165 -8.01 19.47 -16.67
N PHE A 166 -8.39 18.34 -16.06
CA PHE A 166 -8.33 17.02 -16.69
C PHE A 166 -9.18 16.96 -17.95
N ARG A 167 -10.43 17.42 -17.88
CA ARG A 167 -11.33 17.47 -19.05
C ARG A 167 -10.77 18.35 -20.16
N HIS A 168 -10.20 19.49 -19.82
CA HIS A 168 -9.63 20.42 -20.78
C HIS A 168 -8.35 19.86 -21.44
N ASN A 169 -7.43 19.34 -20.63
CA ASN A 169 -6.09 18.98 -21.09
C ASN A 169 -5.98 17.51 -21.56
N LEU A 170 -6.75 16.59 -20.94
CA LEU A 170 -6.64 15.16 -21.16
C LEU A 170 -7.96 14.50 -21.58
N GLY A 171 -9.04 15.25 -21.72
CA GLY A 171 -10.35 14.74 -22.11
C GLY A 171 -10.41 14.14 -23.53
N PHE A 172 -9.37 14.29 -24.33
CA PHE A 172 -9.25 13.66 -25.64
C PHE A 172 -8.87 12.17 -25.58
N TYR A 173 -8.38 11.67 -24.42
CA TYR A 173 -8.12 10.25 -24.25
C TYR A 173 -9.41 9.44 -24.28
N ALA A 174 -9.44 8.38 -25.08
CA ALA A 174 -10.48 7.37 -24.97
C ALA A 174 -10.31 6.58 -23.67
N SER A 175 -11.40 6.01 -23.16
CA SER A 175 -11.30 5.12 -22.01
C SER A 175 -10.35 3.95 -22.30
N SER A 176 -9.39 3.74 -21.42
CA SER A 176 -8.42 2.64 -21.50
C SER A 176 -8.97 1.30 -20.98
N VAL A 177 -10.16 1.32 -20.37
CA VAL A 177 -10.85 0.13 -19.84
C VAL A 177 -12.02 -0.21 -20.75
N SER A 178 -12.14 -1.49 -21.12
CA SER A 178 -13.27 -1.98 -21.90
C SER A 178 -14.63 -1.65 -21.27
N SER A 179 -15.58 -1.17 -22.08
CA SER A 179 -16.95 -0.91 -21.61
C SER A 179 -17.62 -2.16 -21.05
N VAL A 180 -17.28 -3.35 -21.58
CA VAL A 180 -17.80 -4.64 -21.10
C VAL A 180 -17.33 -4.88 -19.65
N ASP A 181 -16.05 -4.64 -19.36
CA ASP A 181 -15.49 -4.82 -18.02
C ASP A 181 -16.07 -3.79 -17.03
N GLN A 182 -16.27 -2.55 -17.48
CA GLN A 182 -16.91 -1.52 -16.66
C GLN A 182 -18.35 -1.89 -16.30
N VAL A 183 -19.14 -2.34 -17.27
CA VAL A 183 -20.53 -2.78 -17.04
C VAL A 183 -20.58 -4.03 -16.17
N ALA A 184 -19.68 -4.99 -16.38
CA ALA A 184 -19.59 -6.19 -15.56
C ALA A 184 -19.29 -5.84 -14.09
N LEU A 185 -18.31 -4.94 -13.86
CA LEU A 185 -18.00 -4.47 -12.51
C LEU A 185 -19.17 -3.70 -11.88
N ALA A 186 -19.84 -2.81 -12.63
CA ALA A 186 -21.00 -2.08 -12.13
C ALA A 186 -22.09 -3.04 -11.64
N ARG A 187 -22.42 -4.07 -12.43
CA ARG A 187 -23.39 -5.10 -12.03
C ARG A 187 -22.94 -5.88 -10.79
N LEU A 188 -21.64 -6.20 -10.67
CA LEU A 188 -21.09 -6.88 -9.50
C LEU A 188 -21.22 -6.04 -8.23
N LEU A 189 -21.02 -4.72 -8.34
CA LEU A 189 -21.20 -3.77 -7.25
C LEU A 189 -22.70 -3.63 -6.88
N GLU A 190 -23.57 -3.41 -7.87
CA GLU A 190 -25.01 -3.23 -7.68
C GLU A 190 -25.70 -4.45 -7.07
N SER A 191 -25.27 -5.67 -7.45
CA SER A 191 -25.81 -6.92 -6.90
C SER A 191 -25.39 -7.22 -5.46
N GLY A 192 -24.39 -6.49 -4.92
CA GLY A 192 -23.76 -6.76 -3.64
C GLY A 192 -22.86 -8.00 -3.64
N ASP A 193 -22.59 -8.62 -4.82
CA ASP A 193 -21.69 -9.77 -4.93
C ASP A 193 -20.25 -9.39 -4.61
N TYR A 194 -19.85 -8.17 -4.95
CA TYR A 194 -18.53 -7.63 -4.60
C TYR A 194 -18.35 -7.59 -3.08
N GLU A 195 -19.28 -7.03 -2.34
CA GLU A 195 -19.20 -6.97 -0.88
C GLU A 195 -19.18 -8.37 -0.25
N ARG A 196 -19.99 -9.30 -0.76
CA ARG A 196 -19.96 -10.69 -0.32
C ARG A 196 -18.61 -11.34 -0.60
N HIS A 197 -18.00 -11.05 -1.74
CA HIS A 197 -16.66 -11.52 -2.09
C HIS A 197 -15.62 -10.96 -1.13
N VAL A 198 -15.56 -9.65 -0.95
CA VAL A 198 -14.62 -8.96 -0.03
C VAL A 198 -14.74 -9.52 1.39
N ASN A 199 -15.97 -9.73 1.87
CA ASN A 199 -16.17 -10.31 3.20
C ASN A 199 -15.63 -11.74 3.32
N ARG A 200 -15.77 -12.59 2.29
CA ARG A 200 -15.15 -13.93 2.28
C ARG A 200 -13.60 -13.85 2.30
N VAL A 201 -13.03 -12.91 1.54
CA VAL A 201 -11.56 -12.69 1.55
C VAL A 201 -11.10 -12.23 2.93
N ARG A 202 -11.81 -11.27 3.57
CA ARG A 202 -11.50 -10.82 4.93
C ARG A 202 -11.49 -11.97 5.96
N VAL A 203 -12.46 -12.89 5.87
CA VAL A 203 -12.50 -14.04 6.78
C VAL A 203 -11.26 -14.90 6.61
N ARG A 204 -10.91 -15.26 5.36
CA ARG A 204 -9.71 -16.06 5.06
C ARG A 204 -8.42 -15.35 5.49
N ALA A 205 -8.31 -14.05 5.25
CA ALA A 205 -7.15 -13.28 5.67
C ALA A 205 -7.00 -13.25 7.20
N ARG A 206 -8.10 -13.15 7.96
CA ARG A 206 -8.07 -13.26 9.43
C ARG A 206 -7.60 -14.65 9.88
N GLU A 207 -8.13 -15.72 9.29
CA GLU A 207 -7.72 -17.09 9.59
C GLU A 207 -6.22 -17.29 9.32
N ALA A 208 -5.72 -16.80 8.18
CA ALA A 208 -4.31 -16.86 7.81
C ALA A 208 -3.43 -16.06 8.79
N ARG A 209 -3.82 -14.82 9.12
CA ARG A 209 -3.15 -13.98 10.11
C ARG A 209 -3.07 -14.66 11.48
N ASP A 210 -4.20 -15.13 11.96
CA ASP A 210 -4.28 -15.73 13.31
C ASP A 210 -3.50 -17.05 13.37
N GLY A 211 -3.51 -17.83 12.28
CA GLY A 211 -2.70 -19.04 12.12
C GLY A 211 -1.20 -18.73 12.12
N LEU A 212 -0.77 -17.74 11.34
CA LEU A 212 0.63 -17.30 11.33
C LEU A 212 1.07 -16.79 12.70
N ALA A 213 0.24 -15.98 13.35
CA ALA A 213 0.53 -15.45 14.70
C ALA A 213 0.64 -16.57 15.76
N ALA A 214 -0.22 -17.57 15.70
CA ALA A 214 -0.14 -18.72 16.58
C ALA A 214 1.14 -19.52 16.34
N LEU A 215 1.51 -19.71 15.08
CA LEU A 215 2.70 -20.44 14.69
C LEU A 215 3.98 -19.73 15.13
N VAL A 216 4.09 -18.42 14.92
CA VAL A 216 5.25 -17.62 15.37
C VAL A 216 5.41 -17.70 16.90
N ARG A 217 4.32 -17.51 17.65
CA ARG A 217 4.36 -17.66 19.13
C ARG A 217 4.76 -19.05 19.61
N LYS A 218 4.46 -20.09 18.83
CA LYS A 218 4.82 -21.47 19.16
C LYS A 218 6.28 -21.79 18.84
N ALA A 219 6.78 -21.23 17.73
CA ALA A 219 8.09 -21.58 17.17
C ALA A 219 9.24 -20.77 17.76
N PHE A 220 8.97 -19.57 18.27
CA PHE A 220 10.02 -18.64 18.73
C PHE A 220 9.76 -18.14 20.16
N PRO A 221 10.83 -17.94 20.95
CA PRO A 221 10.74 -17.21 22.22
C PRO A 221 10.16 -15.82 22.03
N ALA A 222 9.52 -15.32 23.08
CA ALA A 222 8.94 -13.97 23.07
C ALA A 222 10.02 -12.92 22.78
N GLY A 223 9.78 -12.08 21.77
CA GLY A 223 10.69 -11.01 21.35
C GLY A 223 11.67 -11.35 20.23
N GLU A 224 11.92 -12.63 19.93
CA GLU A 224 12.81 -12.99 18.83
C GLU A 224 12.18 -12.74 17.44
N VAL A 225 10.89 -13.04 17.31
CA VAL A 225 10.11 -12.83 16.07
C VAL A 225 8.76 -12.26 16.46
N SER A 226 8.37 -11.16 15.85
CA SER A 226 7.06 -10.52 16.02
C SER A 226 6.35 -10.37 14.70
N ILE A 227 5.02 -10.20 14.78
CA ILE A 227 4.19 -9.82 13.63
C ILE A 227 3.67 -8.43 13.90
N GLU A 228 3.92 -7.53 12.97
CA GLU A 228 3.54 -6.14 13.08
C GLU A 228 2.54 -5.77 11.97
N HIS A 229 1.74 -4.73 12.23
CA HIS A 229 0.81 -4.14 11.27
C HIS A 229 -0.16 -5.13 10.61
N ALA A 230 -0.60 -6.14 11.38
CA ALA A 230 -1.42 -7.26 10.88
C ALA A 230 -2.93 -6.98 10.83
N ASP A 231 -3.38 -5.78 11.18
CA ASP A 231 -4.81 -5.45 11.35
C ASP A 231 -5.43 -4.80 10.10
N ALA A 232 -4.65 -4.48 9.11
CA ALA A 232 -5.08 -3.89 7.85
C ALA A 232 -4.48 -4.64 6.66
N GLY A 233 -5.14 -4.56 5.49
CA GLY A 233 -4.69 -5.10 4.23
C GLY A 233 -4.61 -6.62 4.15
N LEU A 234 -3.93 -7.09 3.12
CA LEU A 234 -3.78 -8.51 2.79
C LEU A 234 -2.37 -9.06 3.06
N TYR A 235 -1.57 -8.37 3.86
CA TYR A 235 -0.24 -8.81 4.29
C TYR A 235 0.08 -8.29 5.69
N CYS A 236 1.11 -8.83 6.29
CA CYS A 236 1.73 -8.30 7.50
C CYS A 236 3.25 -8.27 7.36
N THR A 237 3.89 -7.53 8.25
CA THR A 237 5.33 -7.54 8.39
C THR A 237 5.74 -8.45 9.53
N VAL A 238 6.61 -9.41 9.26
CA VAL A 238 7.26 -10.24 10.27
C VAL A 238 8.62 -9.61 10.56
N VAL A 239 8.81 -9.19 11.79
CA VAL A 239 10.05 -8.56 12.27
C VAL A 239 10.79 -9.56 13.14
N ALA A 240 12.05 -9.76 12.83
CA ALA A 240 12.94 -10.61 13.61
C ALA A 240 14.23 -9.85 13.92
N GLU A 241 14.68 -9.91 15.17
CA GLU A 241 16.03 -9.42 15.52
C GLU A 241 17.07 -10.16 14.70
N ARG A 242 18.16 -9.47 14.34
CA ARG A 242 19.30 -10.10 13.64
C ARG A 242 19.87 -11.23 14.50
N GLY A 243 19.72 -12.46 14.03
CA GLY A 243 20.18 -13.63 14.73
C GLY A 243 19.56 -14.92 14.18
N VAL A 244 19.55 -15.96 15.01
CA VAL A 244 19.11 -17.30 14.62
C VAL A 244 17.62 -17.34 14.24
N GLY A 245 16.77 -16.57 14.93
CA GLY A 245 15.32 -16.54 14.70
C GLY A 245 14.93 -16.05 13.30
N GLY A 246 15.43 -14.89 12.89
CA GLY A 246 15.13 -14.31 11.56
C GLY A 246 15.61 -15.21 10.42
N SER A 247 16.83 -15.70 10.51
CA SER A 247 17.39 -16.61 9.50
C SER A 247 16.66 -17.94 9.43
N SER A 248 16.14 -18.48 10.55
CA SER A 248 15.37 -19.71 10.57
C SER A 248 13.98 -19.54 9.98
N PHE A 249 13.32 -18.39 10.24
CA PHE A 249 12.02 -18.06 9.66
C PHE A 249 12.09 -17.92 8.14
N VAL A 250 13.07 -17.15 7.63
CA VAL A 250 13.30 -17.00 6.17
C VAL A 250 13.56 -18.34 5.50
N ARG A 251 14.42 -19.18 6.09
CA ARG A 251 14.66 -20.53 5.56
C ARG A 251 13.40 -21.39 5.54
N ALA A 252 12.57 -21.30 6.57
CA ALA A 252 11.31 -22.04 6.63
C ALA A 252 10.32 -21.58 5.56
N LEU A 253 10.18 -20.26 5.33
CA LEU A 253 9.37 -19.72 4.22
C LEU A 253 9.86 -20.25 2.88
N THR A 254 11.17 -20.16 2.61
CA THR A 254 11.78 -20.64 1.36
C THR A 254 11.52 -22.13 1.15
N ARG A 255 11.72 -22.99 2.16
CA ARG A 255 11.49 -24.43 2.09
C ARG A 255 10.01 -24.78 1.92
N SER A 256 9.13 -23.94 2.43
CA SER A 256 7.67 -24.09 2.27
C SER A 256 7.16 -23.50 0.96
N SER A 257 8.04 -22.93 0.12
CA SER A 257 7.70 -22.23 -1.13
C SER A 257 6.70 -21.10 -0.92
N ILE A 258 6.77 -20.42 0.23
CA ILE A 258 5.96 -19.24 0.52
C ILE A 258 6.71 -18.03 0.00
N PRO A 259 6.13 -17.25 -0.94
CA PRO A 259 6.74 -16.02 -1.40
C PRO A 259 6.76 -14.99 -0.27
N PHE A 260 7.83 -14.22 -0.20
CA PHE A 260 7.99 -13.11 0.72
C PHE A 260 8.78 -11.99 0.06
N ILE A 261 8.71 -10.80 0.65
CA ILE A 261 9.48 -9.64 0.22
C ILE A 261 10.33 -9.21 1.42
N ASP A 262 11.64 -9.08 1.22
CA ASP A 262 12.51 -8.43 2.20
C ASP A 262 12.25 -6.92 2.12
N VAL A 263 11.89 -6.30 3.24
CA VAL A 263 11.59 -4.88 3.29
C VAL A 263 12.83 -4.04 2.93
N SER A 264 14.04 -4.59 3.14
CA SER A 264 15.28 -3.95 2.74
C SER A 264 15.38 -3.70 1.23
N ASP A 265 14.73 -4.54 0.40
CA ASP A 265 14.68 -4.38 -1.05
C ASP A 265 13.75 -3.22 -1.49
N CYS A 266 12.99 -2.66 -0.56
CA CYS A 266 12.04 -1.57 -0.83
C CYS A 266 12.59 -0.19 -0.47
N TYR A 267 13.83 -0.09 0.04
CA TYR A 267 14.50 1.18 0.26
C TYR A 267 15.15 1.71 -1.02
N TRP A 268 15.12 3.03 -1.18
CA TRP A 268 15.81 3.70 -2.27
C TRP A 268 17.28 3.95 -1.91
N CYS A 269 18.16 3.00 -2.26
CA CYS A 269 19.58 3.03 -1.87
C CYS A 269 20.41 4.13 -2.57
N ALA A 270 19.89 4.82 -3.61
CA ALA A 270 20.69 5.81 -4.35
C ALA A 270 20.98 7.09 -3.55
N ASP A 271 20.18 7.41 -2.55
CA ASP A 271 20.30 8.64 -1.76
C ASP A 271 20.96 8.41 -0.38
N GLY A 272 21.56 7.23 -0.15
CA GLY A 272 22.25 6.90 1.11
C GLY A 272 21.31 6.64 2.27
N ALA A 273 20.04 6.32 2.01
CA ALA A 273 19.10 5.88 3.03
C ALA A 273 19.66 4.63 3.72
N SER A 274 19.77 4.69 5.05
CA SER A 274 20.24 3.56 5.84
C SER A 274 19.12 2.55 6.00
N VAL A 275 19.28 1.39 5.37
CA VAL A 275 18.46 0.21 5.71
C VAL A 275 18.69 -0.10 7.20
N PRO A 276 17.64 -0.29 8.01
CA PRO A 276 17.84 -0.64 9.42
C PRO A 276 18.70 -1.90 9.56
N GLU A 277 19.87 -1.75 10.17
CA GLU A 277 20.84 -2.85 10.26
C GLU A 277 20.49 -3.91 11.31
N ASN A 278 19.61 -3.59 12.26
CA ASN A 278 19.43 -4.38 13.48
C ASN A 278 18.28 -5.40 13.41
N SER A 279 17.42 -5.39 12.38
CA SER A 279 16.32 -6.33 12.23
C SER A 279 16.17 -6.81 10.80
N THR A 280 15.63 -8.03 10.65
CA THR A 280 15.12 -8.53 9.37
C THR A 280 13.62 -8.28 9.36
N GLN A 281 13.13 -7.56 8.37
CA GLN A 281 11.71 -7.28 8.19
C GLN A 281 11.23 -7.92 6.89
N ILE A 282 10.22 -8.76 6.98
CA ILE A 282 9.72 -9.56 5.86
C ILE A 282 8.23 -9.35 5.71
N LEU A 283 7.79 -8.94 4.52
CA LEU A 283 6.38 -8.89 4.16
C LEU A 283 5.91 -10.29 3.72
N VAL A 284 4.82 -10.78 4.33
CA VAL A 284 4.16 -12.05 3.98
C VAL A 284 2.71 -11.78 3.64
N GLN A 285 2.25 -12.27 2.48
CA GLN A 285 0.88 -12.11 2.03
C GLN A 285 -0.03 -13.20 2.61
N TYR A 286 -1.24 -12.84 3.04
CA TYR A 286 -2.19 -13.80 3.61
C TYR A 286 -2.76 -14.78 2.59
N ASP A 287 -2.88 -14.38 1.32
CA ASP A 287 -3.37 -15.25 0.24
C ASP A 287 -2.47 -16.48 0.00
N ASP A 288 -1.18 -16.36 0.36
CA ASP A 288 -0.20 -17.45 0.26
C ASP A 288 -0.23 -18.40 1.46
N LEU A 289 -1.03 -18.12 2.49
CA LEU A 289 -1.06 -18.82 3.77
C LEU A 289 -2.34 -19.68 3.96
N SER A 290 -2.59 -20.62 3.06
CA SER A 290 -3.68 -21.60 3.29
C SER A 290 -3.37 -22.48 4.51
N PRO A 291 -4.38 -23.11 5.15
CA PRO A 291 -4.16 -24.02 6.28
C PRO A 291 -3.13 -25.13 5.99
N LYS A 292 -3.10 -25.65 4.76
CA LYS A 292 -2.12 -26.64 4.32
C LYS A 292 -0.70 -26.05 4.30
N VAL A 293 -0.55 -24.83 3.83
CA VAL A 293 0.73 -24.14 3.76
C VAL A 293 1.23 -23.80 5.16
N LEU A 294 0.36 -23.31 6.06
CA LEU A 294 0.70 -23.06 7.46
C LEU A 294 1.18 -24.35 8.18
N ASN A 295 0.53 -25.49 7.95
CA ASN A 295 0.98 -26.76 8.49
C ASN A 295 2.36 -27.16 7.95
N THR A 296 2.64 -26.91 6.67
CA THR A 296 3.97 -27.15 6.10
C THR A 296 5.02 -26.25 6.73
N LEU A 297 4.71 -24.97 6.90
CA LEU A 297 5.59 -23.99 7.55
C LEU A 297 5.88 -24.39 9.00
N GLU A 298 4.86 -24.86 9.74
CA GLU A 298 5.03 -25.37 11.10
C GLU A 298 6.03 -26.52 11.17
N LEU A 299 5.89 -27.52 10.28
CA LEU A 299 6.82 -28.64 10.21
C LEU A 299 8.27 -28.21 9.93
N GLN A 300 8.46 -27.19 9.06
CA GLN A 300 9.80 -26.66 8.75
C GLN A 300 10.40 -25.92 9.95
N LEU A 301 9.59 -25.17 10.69
CA LEU A 301 10.04 -24.43 11.88
C LEU A 301 10.35 -25.40 13.05
N MET A 302 9.49 -26.39 13.30
CA MET A 302 9.67 -27.36 14.39
C MET A 302 10.75 -28.40 14.09
N GLY A 303 10.88 -28.85 12.83
CA GLY A 303 11.90 -29.82 12.40
C GLY A 303 13.32 -29.23 12.38
N GLY A 304 13.46 -27.91 12.18
CA GLY A 304 14.74 -27.20 12.27
C GLY A 304 15.32 -27.18 13.69
N THR A 305 14.47 -27.26 14.71
CA THR A 305 14.88 -27.24 16.13
C THR A 305 15.53 -28.57 16.57
N LEU A 306 15.30 -29.68 15.83
CA LEU A 306 15.87 -30.98 16.12
C LEU A 306 17.27 -31.22 15.54
N GLN A 307 17.74 -30.36 14.62
CA GLN A 307 19.06 -30.48 13.99
C GLN A 307 20.16 -29.54 14.57
N SER A 308 19.81 -28.69 15.53
CA SER A 308 20.72 -27.71 16.15
C SER A 308 21.02 -28.00 17.63
N LYS A 309 20.93 -29.27 18.06
CA LYS A 309 21.43 -29.72 19.37
C LYS A 309 22.59 -30.69 19.22
#